data_4827efe4176f94f52dceb895fceb6497
#
_entry.id   4827efe4176f94f52dceb895fceb6497
#
_cell.length_a   1.000
_cell.length_b   1.000
_cell.length_c   1.000
_cell.angle_alpha   90.00
_cell.angle_beta   90.00
_cell.angle_gamma   90.00
#
_symmetry.space_group_name_H-M   'P 1'
#
loop_
_entity.id
_entity.type
_entity.pdbx_description
1 polymer ?
#
loop_
_entity_poly.entity_id
_entity_poly.type
_entity_poly.pdbx_seq_one_letter_code
_entity_poly.pdbx_strand_id
1 'polypeptide(L)'
;MIKIVPLSEDDILFDEEAAGEALEKAAHRLKPVRFTGVCPIGRQILFVFNECPADEDDSDAKFVFSKLPSRDFNEVAAVLLSRFTGGFDTLGTFFIGDDLWGLFKRLPKDA
;
A
#
# COMPACT_ATOMS: atom_id res chain seq x y z
N MET A 1 14.37 -7.55 11.20
CA MET A 1 13.45 -7.03 12.25
C MET A 1 12.21 -6.47 11.59
N ILE A 2 11.05 -6.77 12.15
CA ILE A 2 9.77 -6.26 11.65
C ILE A 2 9.58 -4.83 12.13
N LYS A 3 9.12 -3.97 11.22
CA LYS A 3 8.75 -2.59 11.49
C LYS A 3 7.28 -2.41 11.12
N ILE A 4 6.52 -1.71 11.95
CA ILE A 4 5.09 -1.54 11.74
C ILE A 4 4.76 -0.05 11.67
N VAL A 5 4.00 0.32 10.62
CA VAL A 5 3.49 1.68 10.45
C VAL A 5 1.98 1.61 10.55
N PRO A 6 1.37 2.16 11.61
CA PRO A 6 -0.08 2.20 11.73
C PRO A 6 -0.67 3.44 11.06
N LEU A 7 -1.79 3.26 10.39
CA LEU A 7 -2.65 4.36 9.93
C LEU A 7 -4.08 4.04 10.36
N SER A 8 -4.86 5.07 10.68
CA SER A 8 -6.27 4.85 10.96
C SER A 8 -7.06 4.80 9.66
N GLU A 9 -8.21 4.10 9.69
CA GLU A 9 -9.15 4.11 8.57
C GLU A 9 -9.54 5.55 8.20
N ASP A 10 -9.75 6.39 9.20
CA ASP A 10 -10.17 7.78 8.99
C ASP A 10 -9.12 8.59 8.23
N ASP A 11 -7.83 8.33 8.44
CA ASP A 11 -6.78 9.02 7.69
C ASP A 11 -6.86 8.72 6.21
N ILE A 12 -7.14 7.47 5.86
CA ILE A 12 -7.26 7.05 4.46
C ILE A 12 -8.53 7.62 3.83
N LEU A 13 -9.65 7.56 4.56
CA LEU A 13 -10.93 8.06 4.07
C LEU A 13 -10.94 9.58 3.90
N PHE A 14 -10.25 10.29 4.79
CA PHE A 14 -10.22 11.75 4.75
C PHE A 14 -9.41 12.27 3.55
N ASP A 15 -8.24 11.68 3.32
CA ASP A 15 -7.36 12.09 2.22
C ASP A 15 -6.41 10.96 1.86
N GLU A 16 -6.78 10.20 0.85
CA GLU A 16 -6.00 9.03 0.43
C GLU A 16 -4.60 9.38 -0.06
N GLU A 17 -4.45 10.54 -0.68
CA GLU A 17 -3.14 11.00 -1.14
C GLU A 17 -2.23 11.35 0.04
N ALA A 18 -2.76 12.06 1.02
CA ALA A 18 -2.00 12.39 2.23
C ALA A 18 -1.63 11.13 3.02
N ALA A 19 -2.52 10.14 3.05
CA ALA A 19 -2.22 8.85 3.69
C ALA A 19 -1.06 8.14 3.00
N GLY A 20 -1.05 8.14 1.68
CA GLY A 20 0.06 7.58 0.89
C GLY A 20 1.38 8.27 1.19
N GLU A 21 1.37 9.59 1.26
CA GLU A 21 2.56 10.37 1.59
C GLU A 21 3.04 10.10 3.01
N ALA A 22 2.12 9.94 3.95
CA ALA A 22 2.48 9.60 5.34
C ALA A 22 3.17 8.24 5.41
N LEU A 23 2.69 7.26 4.65
CA LEU A 23 3.31 5.95 4.58
C LEU A 23 4.70 6.04 3.95
N GLU A 24 4.86 6.84 2.89
CA GLU A 24 6.16 7.06 2.25
C GLU A 24 7.18 7.65 3.23
N LYS A 25 6.77 8.67 3.97
CA LYS A 25 7.66 9.31 4.95
C LYS A 25 8.06 8.35 6.06
N ALA A 26 7.11 7.55 6.54
CA ALA A 26 7.38 6.57 7.59
C ALA A 26 8.34 5.48 7.09
N ALA A 27 8.11 4.96 5.87
CA ALA A 27 8.98 3.95 5.28
C ALA A 27 10.40 4.48 5.07
N HIS A 28 10.52 5.73 4.60
CA HIS A 28 11.83 6.37 4.40
C HIS A 28 12.65 6.42 5.69
N ARG A 29 11.99 6.68 6.81
CA ARG A 29 12.69 6.72 8.12
C ARG A 29 13.14 5.35 8.60
N LEU A 30 12.54 4.27 8.08
CA LEU A 30 12.86 2.90 8.47
C LEU A 30 13.93 2.23 7.61
N LYS A 31 14.39 2.92 6.59
CA LYS A 31 15.32 2.46 5.54
C LYS A 31 16.51 1.66 6.09
N PRO A 32 16.93 0.56 5.44
CA PRO A 32 16.30 -0.08 4.29
C PRO A 32 15.22 -1.08 4.72
N VAL A 33 14.04 -0.99 4.12
CA VAL A 33 12.92 -1.89 4.44
C VAL A 33 12.17 -2.30 3.19
N ARG A 34 11.57 -3.48 3.25
CA ARG A 34 10.69 -4.00 2.21
C ARG A 34 9.30 -4.18 2.79
N PHE A 35 8.29 -3.80 2.01
CA PHE A 35 6.89 -4.02 2.40
C PHE A 35 6.57 -5.51 2.37
N THR A 36 5.92 -6.02 3.41
CA THR A 36 5.61 -7.44 3.51
C THR A 36 4.13 -7.75 3.73
N GLY A 37 3.33 -6.82 4.22
CA GLY A 37 1.91 -7.11 4.38
C GLY A 37 1.09 -6.01 5.02
N VAL A 38 -0.22 -6.23 4.98
CA VAL A 38 -1.23 -5.35 5.57
C VAL A 38 -2.01 -6.16 6.59
N CYS A 39 -2.21 -5.59 7.76
CA CYS A 39 -2.96 -6.24 8.83
C CYS A 39 -4.00 -5.26 9.40
N PRO A 40 -5.27 -5.33 8.95
CA PRO A 40 -6.32 -4.51 9.53
C PRO A 40 -6.71 -5.05 10.90
N ILE A 41 -6.72 -4.19 11.92
CA ILE A 41 -7.15 -4.55 13.27
C ILE A 41 -8.07 -3.45 13.79
N GLY A 42 -9.35 -3.74 13.91
CA GLY A 42 -10.33 -2.74 14.33
C GLY A 42 -10.35 -1.60 13.32
N ARG A 43 -10.15 -0.38 13.79
CA ARG A 43 -10.11 0.83 12.95
C ARG A 43 -8.70 1.26 12.58
N GLN A 44 -7.70 0.45 12.91
CA GLN A 44 -6.31 0.67 12.55
C GLN A 44 -5.91 -0.29 11.45
N ILE A 45 -5.04 0.16 10.57
CA ILE A 45 -4.47 -0.67 9.53
C ILE A 45 -2.97 -0.65 9.72
N LEU A 46 -2.39 -1.82 9.95
CA LEU A 46 -0.96 -1.95 10.17
C LEU A 46 -0.27 -2.31 8.87
N PHE A 47 0.69 -1.48 8.48
CA PHE A 47 1.53 -1.74 7.30
C PHE A 47 2.85 -2.30 7.80
N VAL A 48 3.15 -3.52 7.38
CA VAL A 48 4.27 -4.29 7.91
C VAL A 48 5.44 -4.24 6.94
N PHE A 49 6.58 -3.85 7.45
CA PHE A 49 7.85 -3.80 6.72
C PHE A 49 8.85 -4.71 7.42
N ASN A 50 9.84 -5.15 6.68
CA ASN A 50 10.92 -5.95 7.24
C ASN A 50 12.25 -5.37 6.76
N GLU A 51 13.26 -5.39 7.61
CA GLU A 51 14.61 -5.01 7.21
C GLU A 51 15.06 -5.90 6.04
N CYS A 52 15.76 -5.32 5.09
CA CYS A 52 16.15 -6.02 3.88
C CYS A 52 17.50 -5.49 3.36
N PRO A 53 18.13 -6.22 2.41
CA PRO A 53 19.28 -5.67 1.70
C PRO A 53 18.91 -4.41 0.91
N ALA A 54 19.89 -3.53 0.70
CA ALA A 54 19.66 -2.24 0.06
C ALA A 54 19.05 -2.33 -1.34
N ASP A 55 19.32 -3.41 -2.09
CA ASP A 55 18.81 -3.62 -3.43
C ASP A 55 17.33 -4.05 -3.45
N GLU A 56 16.76 -4.42 -2.29
CA GLU A 56 15.35 -4.78 -2.14
C GLU A 56 14.53 -3.70 -1.41
N ASP A 57 15.13 -2.54 -1.17
CA ASP A 57 14.55 -1.49 -0.35
C ASP A 57 13.35 -0.79 -1.02
N ASP A 58 12.23 -0.75 -0.31
CA ASP A 58 11.01 -0.06 -0.73
C ASP A 58 10.85 1.32 -0.07
N SER A 59 11.83 1.77 0.72
CA SER A 59 11.68 2.98 1.53
C SER A 59 11.52 4.27 0.72
N ASP A 60 11.93 4.25 -0.54
CA ASP A 60 11.78 5.41 -1.44
C ASP A 60 10.65 5.19 -2.46
N ALA A 61 9.87 4.13 -2.30
CA ALA A 61 8.76 3.84 -3.19
C ALA A 61 7.62 4.86 -3.03
N LYS A 62 6.87 5.06 -4.10
CA LYS A 62 5.63 5.83 -4.05
C LYS A 62 4.48 4.90 -3.75
N PHE A 63 3.71 5.21 -2.71
CA PHE A 63 2.57 4.41 -2.28
C PHE A 63 1.27 5.13 -2.64
N VAL A 64 0.32 4.38 -3.17
CA VAL A 64 -0.98 4.91 -3.58
C VAL A 64 -2.08 4.06 -2.97
N PHE A 65 -2.97 4.71 -2.21
CA PHE A 65 -4.20 4.10 -1.75
C PHE A 65 -5.30 4.38 -2.77
N SER A 66 -6.06 3.38 -3.09
CA SER A 66 -7.16 3.55 -4.04
C SER A 66 -8.30 2.60 -3.70
N LYS A 67 -9.51 3.16 -3.67
CA LYS A 67 -10.71 2.37 -3.49
C LYS A 67 -10.96 1.56 -4.76
N LEU A 68 -11.23 0.27 -4.61
CA LEU A 68 -11.53 -0.60 -5.73
C LEU A 68 -13.03 -0.54 -6.07
N PRO A 69 -13.39 -0.66 -7.35
CA PRO A 69 -14.74 -0.34 -7.80
C PRO A 69 -15.80 -1.37 -7.40
N SER A 70 -15.40 -2.58 -7.04
CA SER A 70 -16.33 -3.68 -6.83
C SER A 70 -15.73 -4.72 -5.89
N ARG A 71 -16.59 -5.59 -5.37
CA ARG A 71 -16.20 -6.78 -4.62
C ARG A 71 -16.27 -8.03 -5.49
N ASP A 72 -16.68 -7.89 -6.74
CA ASP A 72 -16.73 -9.00 -7.70
C ASP A 72 -15.31 -9.40 -8.10
N PHE A 73 -15.04 -10.71 -8.02
CA PHE A 73 -13.69 -11.24 -8.29
C PHE A 73 -13.17 -10.83 -9.67
N ASN A 74 -14.01 -10.98 -10.70
CA ASN A 74 -13.56 -10.70 -12.07
C ASN A 74 -13.27 -9.22 -12.29
N GLU A 75 -14.10 -8.34 -11.73
CA GLU A 75 -13.91 -6.90 -11.85
C GLU A 75 -12.67 -6.45 -11.11
N VAL A 76 -12.46 -6.94 -9.88
CA VAL A 76 -11.27 -6.60 -9.09
C VAL A 76 -10.02 -7.11 -9.78
N ALA A 77 -10.02 -8.35 -10.26
CA ALA A 77 -8.86 -8.91 -10.95
C ALA A 77 -8.51 -8.10 -12.20
N ALA A 78 -9.50 -7.66 -12.97
CA ALA A 78 -9.28 -6.84 -14.15
C ALA A 78 -8.67 -5.48 -13.79
N VAL A 79 -9.14 -4.85 -12.70
CA VAL A 79 -8.60 -3.57 -12.25
C VAL A 79 -7.16 -3.72 -11.80
N LEU A 80 -6.84 -4.74 -11.02
CA LEU A 80 -5.48 -4.98 -10.54
C LEU A 80 -4.50 -5.22 -11.69
N LEU A 81 -4.94 -6.00 -12.68
CA LEU A 81 -4.12 -6.26 -13.86
C LEU A 81 -3.90 -4.98 -14.68
N SER A 82 -4.96 -4.17 -14.84
CA SER A 82 -4.87 -2.90 -15.54
C SER A 82 -3.91 -1.94 -14.84
N ARG A 83 -3.94 -1.89 -13.51
CA ARG A 83 -3.04 -1.03 -12.75
C ARG A 83 -1.59 -1.49 -12.87
N PHE A 84 -1.35 -2.80 -12.86
CA PHE A 84 -0.01 -3.33 -13.07
C PHE A 84 0.54 -2.92 -14.44
N THR A 85 -0.29 -3.05 -15.48
CA THR A 85 0.07 -2.61 -16.83
C THR A 85 0.35 -1.11 -16.88
N GLY A 86 -0.36 -0.32 -16.06
CA GLY A 86 -0.16 1.12 -15.94
C GLY A 86 0.98 1.53 -15.04
N GLY A 87 1.75 0.59 -14.51
CA GLY A 87 2.93 0.89 -13.71
C GLY A 87 2.72 0.86 -12.19
N PHE A 88 1.65 0.21 -11.70
CA PHE A 88 1.37 0.10 -10.28
C PHE A 88 1.24 -1.36 -9.86
N ASP A 89 2.08 -1.79 -8.93
CA ASP A 89 2.04 -3.13 -8.37
C ASP A 89 1.17 -3.15 -7.11
N THR A 90 0.31 -4.15 -7.00
CA THR A 90 -0.56 -4.32 -5.84
C THR A 90 0.24 -4.89 -4.67
N LEU A 91 0.33 -4.15 -3.58
CA LEU A 91 1.01 -4.60 -2.37
C LEU A 91 0.06 -5.35 -1.44
N GLY A 92 -1.21 -4.95 -1.42
CA GLY A 92 -2.20 -5.61 -0.59
C GLY A 92 -3.56 -4.97 -0.74
N THR A 93 -4.58 -5.66 -0.21
CA THR A 93 -5.95 -5.17 -0.20
C THR A 93 -6.53 -5.33 1.20
N PHE A 94 -7.48 -4.49 1.53
CA PHE A 94 -8.14 -4.51 2.83
C PHE A 94 -9.49 -3.82 2.74
N PHE A 95 -10.38 -4.14 3.67
CA PHE A 95 -11.68 -3.50 3.74
C PHE A 95 -11.68 -2.33 4.72
N ILE A 96 -12.35 -1.25 4.34
CA ILE A 96 -12.75 -0.19 5.26
C ILE A 96 -14.27 -0.14 5.17
N GLY A 97 -14.96 -0.58 6.23
CA GLY A 97 -16.40 -0.80 6.16
C GLY A 97 -16.71 -1.85 5.12
N ASP A 98 -17.59 -1.52 4.17
CA ASP A 98 -17.98 -2.41 3.09
C ASP A 98 -17.17 -2.21 1.81
N ASP A 99 -16.25 -1.28 1.82
CA ASP A 99 -15.47 -0.93 0.62
C ASP A 99 -14.12 -1.61 0.62
N LEU A 100 -13.75 -2.15 -0.53
CA LEU A 100 -12.44 -2.76 -0.73
C LEU A 100 -11.46 -1.68 -1.19
N TRP A 101 -10.33 -1.61 -0.50
CA TRP A 101 -9.23 -0.70 -0.81
C TRP A 101 -8.00 -1.47 -1.22
N GLY A 102 -7.19 -0.87 -2.06
CA GLY A 102 -5.89 -1.41 -2.42
C GLY A 102 -4.77 -0.45 -2.06
N LEU A 103 -3.64 -1.01 -1.71
CA LEU A 103 -2.38 -0.30 -1.59
C LEU A 103 -1.50 -0.71 -2.75
N PHE A 104 -1.00 0.28 -3.49
CA PHE A 104 -0.21 0.07 -4.69
C PHE A 104 1.15 0.76 -4.54
N LYS A 105 2.14 0.17 -5.17
CA LYS A 105 3.47 0.75 -5.29
C LYS A 105 3.72 1.12 -6.74
N ARG A 106 4.18 2.34 -6.99
CA ARG A 106 4.54 2.74 -8.33
C ARG A 106 5.81 2.03 -8.76
N LEU A 107 5.75 1.34 -9.90
CA LEU A 107 6.91 0.66 -10.45
C LEU A 107 7.87 1.68 -11.05
N PRO A 108 9.21 1.44 -10.96
CA PRO A 108 10.16 2.31 -11.59
C PRO A 108 9.95 2.31 -13.10
N LYS A 109 10.11 3.47 -13.71
CA LYS A 109 10.08 3.56 -15.17
C LYS A 109 11.35 2.91 -15.69
N ASP A 110 11.19 2.07 -16.69
CA ASP A 110 12.34 1.51 -17.39
C ASP A 110 13.14 2.64 -18.00
N ALA A 111 14.41 2.60 -17.74
CA ALA A 111 15.34 3.56 -18.30
C ALA A 111 15.52 3.33 -19.80
#